data_48037b0c5b3e45103636dc4290340e09
#
_entry.id   48037b0c5b3e45103636dc4290340e09
#
_cell.length_a   1.000
_cell.length_b   1.000
_cell.length_c   1.000
_cell.angle_alpha   90.00
_cell.angle_beta   90.00
_cell.angle_gamma   90.00
#
_symmetry.space_group_name_H-M   'P 1'
#
loop_
_entity.id
_entity.type
_entity.pdbx_description
1 polymer ?
#
loop_
_entity_poly.entity_id
_entity_poly.type
_entity_poly.pdbx_seq_one_letter_code
_entity_poly.pdbx_strand_id
1 'polypeptide(L)'
;MPGTLFVVATPIGNLEDITVRALRILREVSLIAAEDTRRTAHLLARHAIATPTTSLHEHNEAGKSASLIERLRGGDHVALVSDAGTPTVSDPGGQLIRAAIDAGIRVEPIPGPSAVLAALAASGLPTDSFSFLGFPPTRAKDRKSWFARVKRIAGTVVFFEAPHRIRETMSELQRTVGDCPVAIGRELTKVHEELVRGPISEALVHLSDDRGEFTVVAMIGQSTDNTAVVAPSETELVLEIGRMTASVGLTKRKAINIVARKHGLTPNRVYDAVEAAKKSGK
;
A
#
# COMPACT_ATOMS: atom_id res chain seq x y z
N MET A 1 -32.77 -2.22 16.87
CA MET A 1 -31.79 -2.87 15.97
C MET A 1 -30.40 -2.49 16.43
N PRO A 2 -29.39 -3.36 16.34
CA PRO A 2 -28.01 -3.00 16.65
C PRO A 2 -27.54 -1.79 15.84
N GLY A 3 -26.64 -0.99 16.40
CA GLY A 3 -25.97 0.09 15.69
C GLY A 3 -24.97 -0.42 14.66
N THR A 4 -24.23 0.50 14.05
CA THR A 4 -23.19 0.21 13.07
C THR A 4 -21.84 0.71 13.57
N LEU A 5 -20.80 -0.09 13.39
CA LEU A 5 -19.40 0.34 13.56
C LEU A 5 -18.88 0.88 12.22
N PHE A 6 -18.63 2.17 12.15
CA PHE A 6 -18.04 2.81 10.97
C PHE A 6 -16.52 2.87 11.12
N VAL A 7 -15.78 2.32 10.17
CA VAL A 7 -14.30 2.42 10.10
C VAL A 7 -13.97 3.59 9.19
N VAL A 8 -13.59 4.73 9.77
CA VAL A 8 -13.50 6.01 9.04
C VAL A 8 -12.05 6.40 8.81
N ALA A 9 -11.66 6.50 7.54
CA ALA A 9 -10.35 7.03 7.16
C ALA A 9 -10.28 8.54 7.43
N THR A 10 -9.16 8.99 7.99
CA THR A 10 -8.86 10.38 8.36
C THR A 10 -7.70 10.93 7.54
N PRO A 11 -7.52 12.27 7.47
CA PRO A 11 -6.41 12.88 6.75
C PRO A 11 -5.04 12.38 7.20
N ILE A 12 -4.11 12.27 6.25
CA ILE A 12 -2.72 11.85 6.52
C ILE A 12 -1.76 13.03 6.73
N GLY A 13 -2.24 14.26 6.54
CA GLY A 13 -1.43 15.47 6.69
C GLY A 13 -2.23 16.73 6.37
N ASN A 14 -3.06 16.70 5.34
CA ASN A 14 -3.90 17.82 4.93
C ASN A 14 -5.35 17.58 5.35
N LEU A 15 -5.89 18.45 6.20
CA LEU A 15 -7.28 18.32 6.70
C LEU A 15 -8.34 18.40 5.60
N GLU A 16 -8.01 18.93 4.41
CA GLU A 16 -8.92 19.00 3.27
C GLU A 16 -9.13 17.63 2.58
N ASP A 17 -8.26 16.67 2.86
CA ASP A 17 -8.37 15.31 2.29
C ASP A 17 -9.50 14.49 2.93
N ILE A 18 -10.16 14.99 3.99
CA ILE A 18 -11.30 14.30 4.59
C ILE A 18 -12.49 14.27 3.62
N THR A 19 -13.13 13.11 3.50
CA THR A 19 -14.28 13.00 2.61
C THR A 19 -15.56 13.60 3.23
N VAL A 20 -16.44 14.11 2.38
CA VAL A 20 -17.76 14.62 2.79
C VAL A 20 -18.57 13.57 3.55
N ARG A 21 -18.46 12.29 3.13
CA ARG A 21 -19.12 11.17 3.80
C ARG A 21 -18.54 10.91 5.19
N ALA A 22 -17.23 10.98 5.35
CA ALA A 22 -16.58 10.86 6.66
C ALA A 22 -17.07 11.96 7.62
N LEU A 23 -17.08 13.22 7.18
CA LEU A 23 -17.57 14.33 7.99
C LEU A 23 -19.04 14.15 8.42
N ARG A 24 -19.90 13.66 7.53
CA ARG A 24 -21.30 13.38 7.85
C ARG A 24 -21.40 12.28 8.91
N ILE A 25 -20.71 11.15 8.74
CA ILE A 25 -20.72 10.04 9.69
C ILE A 25 -20.19 10.49 11.05
N LEU A 26 -19.08 11.24 11.10
CA LEU A 26 -18.52 11.73 12.36
C LEU A 26 -19.47 12.67 13.14
N ARG A 27 -20.40 13.35 12.45
CA ARG A 27 -21.45 14.16 13.10
C ARG A 27 -22.64 13.33 13.59
N GLU A 28 -22.97 12.25 12.87
CA GLU A 28 -24.18 11.45 13.10
C GLU A 28 -24.00 10.35 14.15
N VAL A 29 -22.77 9.86 14.38
CA VAL A 29 -22.53 8.79 15.35
C VAL A 29 -22.65 9.26 16.80
N SER A 30 -22.99 8.32 17.69
CA SER A 30 -23.14 8.60 19.13
C SER A 30 -21.78 8.74 19.83
N LEU A 31 -20.71 8.15 19.25
CA LEU A 31 -19.39 8.12 19.84
C LEU A 31 -18.32 7.90 18.77
N ILE A 32 -17.16 8.52 18.95
CA ILE A 32 -15.96 8.29 18.14
C ILE A 32 -14.91 7.60 19.00
N ALA A 33 -14.51 6.39 18.64
CA ALA A 33 -13.36 5.67 19.19
C ALA A 33 -12.11 6.09 18.43
N ALA A 34 -11.21 6.79 19.09
CA ALA A 34 -10.03 7.42 18.49
C ALA A 34 -8.74 6.89 19.09
N GLU A 35 -7.71 6.72 18.30
CA GLU A 35 -6.38 6.31 18.75
C GLU A 35 -5.79 7.34 19.71
N ASP A 36 -5.64 8.60 19.29
CA ASP A 36 -5.35 9.75 20.15
C ASP A 36 -6.50 10.77 20.07
N THR A 37 -7.25 10.90 21.14
CA THR A 37 -8.39 11.83 21.24
C THR A 37 -7.99 13.30 21.05
N ARG A 38 -6.74 13.67 21.36
CA ARG A 38 -6.24 15.03 21.20
C ARG A 38 -6.04 15.38 19.73
N ARG A 39 -5.46 14.47 18.95
CA ARG A 39 -5.31 14.64 17.49
C ARG A 39 -6.67 14.67 16.80
N THR A 40 -7.54 13.73 17.15
CA THR A 40 -8.91 13.70 16.64
C THR A 40 -9.68 14.98 16.97
N ALA A 41 -9.49 15.54 18.17
CA ALA A 41 -10.14 16.80 18.55
C ALA A 41 -9.79 17.98 17.63
N HIS A 42 -8.55 18.06 17.11
CA HIS A 42 -8.18 19.08 16.13
C HIS A 42 -8.97 18.95 14.82
N LEU A 43 -9.12 17.72 14.31
CA LEU A 43 -9.92 17.43 13.12
C LEU A 43 -11.39 17.80 13.33
N LEU A 44 -11.98 17.37 14.45
CA LEU A 44 -13.38 17.63 14.79
C LEU A 44 -13.65 19.13 14.96
N ALA A 45 -12.77 19.86 15.66
CA ALA A 45 -12.88 21.30 15.85
C ALA A 45 -12.82 22.06 14.52
N ARG A 46 -11.92 21.67 13.59
CA ARG A 46 -11.82 22.29 12.26
C ARG A 46 -13.12 22.22 11.47
N HIS A 47 -13.92 21.17 11.71
CA HIS A 47 -15.18 20.91 10.99
C HIS A 47 -16.42 21.13 11.85
N ALA A 48 -16.30 21.79 13.02
CA ALA A 48 -17.39 22.07 13.95
C ALA A 48 -18.22 20.82 14.31
N ILE A 49 -17.52 19.69 14.61
CA ILE A 49 -18.11 18.43 15.04
C ILE A 49 -17.96 18.31 16.56
N ALA A 50 -19.08 18.14 17.27
CA ALA A 50 -19.13 18.07 18.74
C ALA A 50 -19.30 16.65 19.27
N THR A 51 -19.24 15.62 18.43
CA THR A 51 -19.43 14.21 18.81
C THR A 51 -18.42 13.80 19.87
N PRO A 52 -18.88 13.15 20.96
CA PRO A 52 -18.00 12.69 22.03
C PRO A 52 -16.93 11.71 21.51
N THR A 53 -15.74 11.75 22.12
CA THR A 53 -14.64 10.85 21.78
C THR A 53 -14.25 9.96 22.95
N THR A 54 -13.74 8.77 22.68
CA THR A 54 -13.09 7.88 23.66
C THR A 54 -11.79 7.35 23.07
N SER A 55 -10.77 7.14 23.91
CA SER A 55 -9.49 6.59 23.43
C SER A 55 -9.60 5.08 23.16
N LEU A 56 -9.05 4.63 22.03
CA LEU A 56 -8.89 3.23 21.67
C LEU A 56 -7.51 3.04 21.03
N HIS A 57 -6.54 2.57 21.80
CA HIS A 57 -5.16 2.35 21.37
C HIS A 57 -4.73 0.92 21.71
N GLU A 58 -3.62 0.47 21.18
CA GLU A 58 -3.13 -0.91 21.29
C GLU A 58 -3.18 -1.47 22.74
N HIS A 59 -2.84 -0.65 23.74
CA HIS A 59 -2.77 -1.10 25.14
C HIS A 59 -4.13 -1.20 25.85
N ASN A 60 -5.20 -0.55 25.34
CA ASN A 60 -6.52 -0.57 25.98
C ASN A 60 -7.61 -1.22 25.15
N GLU A 61 -7.31 -1.58 23.89
CA GLU A 61 -8.28 -2.06 22.91
C GLU A 61 -9.09 -3.25 23.42
N ALA A 62 -8.43 -4.26 24.04
CA ALA A 62 -9.10 -5.44 24.56
C ALA A 62 -10.17 -5.10 25.62
N GLY A 63 -9.84 -4.23 26.56
CA GLY A 63 -10.78 -3.83 27.63
C GLY A 63 -11.90 -2.91 27.11
N LYS A 64 -11.58 -2.00 26.21
CA LYS A 64 -12.55 -1.05 25.65
C LYS A 64 -13.51 -1.68 24.65
N SER A 65 -13.07 -2.69 23.89
CA SER A 65 -13.89 -3.36 22.89
C SER A 65 -15.20 -3.89 23.47
N ALA A 66 -15.17 -4.51 24.66
CA ALA A 66 -16.38 -5.04 25.29
C ALA A 66 -17.43 -3.94 25.52
N SER A 67 -17.05 -2.80 26.09
CA SER A 67 -17.97 -1.69 26.34
C SER A 67 -18.51 -1.05 25.07
N LEU A 68 -17.71 -0.97 24.02
CA LEU A 68 -18.13 -0.46 22.70
C LEU A 68 -19.11 -1.42 22.01
N ILE A 69 -18.90 -2.73 22.14
CA ILE A 69 -19.82 -3.74 21.62
C ILE A 69 -21.19 -3.66 22.33
N GLU A 70 -21.24 -3.46 23.65
CA GLU A 70 -22.50 -3.29 24.37
C GLU A 70 -23.25 -2.03 23.92
N ARG A 71 -22.57 -0.92 23.68
CA ARG A 71 -23.19 0.29 23.11
C ARG A 71 -23.76 0.02 21.71
N LEU A 72 -23.00 -0.62 20.82
CA LEU A 72 -23.43 -1.01 19.48
C LEU A 72 -24.66 -1.93 19.52
N ARG A 73 -24.70 -2.92 20.46
CA ARG A 73 -25.87 -3.78 20.69
C ARG A 73 -27.09 -2.98 21.16
N GLY A 74 -26.87 -1.95 21.96
CA GLY A 74 -27.90 -1.02 22.42
C GLY A 74 -28.47 -0.10 21.35
N GLY A 75 -27.91 -0.10 20.13
CA GLY A 75 -28.35 0.69 19.00
C GLY A 75 -27.52 1.94 18.73
N ASP A 76 -26.50 2.23 19.54
CA ASP A 76 -25.56 3.32 19.27
C ASP A 76 -24.75 3.07 18.01
N HIS A 77 -24.57 4.11 17.18
CA HIS A 77 -23.59 4.09 16.10
C HIS A 77 -22.24 4.57 16.64
N VAL A 78 -21.15 3.90 16.25
CA VAL A 78 -19.79 4.24 16.68
C VAL A 78 -18.89 4.38 15.46
N ALA A 79 -18.06 5.44 15.42
CA ALA A 79 -17.00 5.59 14.44
C ALA A 79 -15.65 5.18 15.08
N LEU A 80 -14.86 4.39 14.37
CA LEU A 80 -13.46 4.10 14.67
C LEU A 80 -12.60 4.97 13.77
N VAL A 81 -11.66 5.71 14.34
CA VAL A 81 -10.67 6.52 13.63
C VAL A 81 -9.27 6.25 14.16
N SER A 82 -8.27 6.28 13.27
CA SER A 82 -6.85 6.35 13.64
C SER A 82 -6.34 7.79 13.61
N ASP A 83 -5.11 7.98 14.05
CA ASP A 83 -4.46 9.29 14.05
C ASP A 83 -4.30 9.86 12.64
N ALA A 84 -4.10 8.97 11.64
CA ALA A 84 -3.94 9.36 10.25
C ALA A 84 -4.23 8.17 9.30
N GLY A 85 -4.96 8.40 8.23
CA GLY A 85 -5.24 7.38 7.22
C GLY A 85 -6.35 6.42 7.59
N THR A 86 -6.22 5.17 7.15
CA THR A 86 -7.26 4.14 7.32
C THR A 86 -6.98 3.32 8.56
N PRO A 87 -7.92 3.26 9.54
CA PRO A 87 -7.75 2.45 10.75
C PRO A 87 -7.37 1.00 10.45
N THR A 88 -6.60 0.37 11.34
CA THR A 88 -6.06 -1.00 11.25
C THR A 88 -4.92 -1.21 10.26
N VAL A 89 -4.61 -0.24 9.43
CA VAL A 89 -3.46 -0.29 8.50
C VAL A 89 -2.21 0.24 9.21
N SER A 90 -1.56 -0.57 10.01
CA SER A 90 -0.49 -0.25 10.98
C SER A 90 -0.97 0.52 12.21
N ASP A 91 -2.28 0.49 12.47
CA ASP A 91 -2.99 1.20 13.53
C ASP A 91 -3.85 0.23 14.36
N PRO A 92 -4.31 0.63 15.57
CA PRO A 92 -5.23 -0.17 16.39
C PRO A 92 -6.64 -0.26 15.77
N GLY A 93 -7.49 -1.10 16.34
CA GLY A 93 -8.90 -1.26 15.98
C GLY A 93 -9.27 -2.63 15.43
N GLY A 94 -8.28 -3.47 15.13
CA GLY A 94 -8.51 -4.81 14.56
C GLY A 94 -9.29 -5.73 15.51
N GLN A 95 -9.06 -5.65 16.82
CA GLN A 95 -9.79 -6.45 17.82
C GLN A 95 -11.25 -5.99 17.95
N LEU A 96 -11.49 -4.67 17.95
CA LEU A 96 -12.86 -4.13 18.00
C LEU A 96 -13.65 -4.55 16.75
N ILE A 97 -13.07 -4.47 15.56
CA ILE A 97 -13.72 -4.88 14.32
C ILE A 97 -14.07 -6.38 14.38
N ARG A 98 -13.13 -7.22 14.80
CA ARG A 98 -13.38 -8.66 14.94
C ARG A 98 -14.51 -8.93 15.93
N ALA A 99 -14.47 -8.31 17.11
CA ALA A 99 -15.51 -8.46 18.13
C ALA A 99 -16.89 -7.98 17.63
N ALA A 100 -16.94 -6.92 16.83
CA ALA A 100 -18.18 -6.44 16.21
C ALA A 100 -18.74 -7.46 15.21
N ILE A 101 -17.90 -8.03 14.35
CA ILE A 101 -18.30 -9.08 13.41
C ILE A 101 -18.81 -10.32 14.14
N ASP A 102 -18.09 -10.79 15.17
CA ASP A 102 -18.47 -11.95 15.97
C ASP A 102 -19.79 -11.73 16.73
N ALA A 103 -20.09 -10.47 17.07
CA ALA A 103 -21.36 -10.06 17.69
C ALA A 103 -22.51 -9.84 16.70
N GLY A 104 -22.31 -10.06 15.39
CA GLY A 104 -23.31 -9.81 14.35
C GLY A 104 -23.61 -8.33 14.10
N ILE A 105 -22.71 -7.44 14.52
CA ILE A 105 -22.84 -5.99 14.33
C ILE A 105 -22.33 -5.63 12.93
N ARG A 106 -23.07 -4.78 12.24
CA ARG A 106 -22.63 -4.25 10.93
C ARG A 106 -21.36 -3.41 11.06
N VAL A 107 -20.33 -3.78 10.32
CA VAL A 107 -19.10 -3.00 10.16
C VAL A 107 -19.11 -2.37 8.77
N GLU A 108 -19.00 -1.04 8.70
CA GLU A 108 -19.06 -0.30 7.44
C GLU A 108 -17.79 0.53 7.23
N PRO A 109 -17.01 0.26 6.15
CA PRO A 109 -15.84 1.07 5.82
C PRO A 109 -16.26 2.39 5.17
N ILE A 110 -15.67 3.48 5.64
CA ILE A 110 -15.79 4.81 5.03
C ILE A 110 -14.44 5.12 4.38
N PRO A 111 -14.32 4.96 3.05
CA PRO A 111 -13.07 5.14 2.35
C PRO A 111 -12.58 6.59 2.41
N GLY A 112 -11.27 6.76 2.34
CA GLY A 112 -10.63 8.06 2.39
C GLY A 112 -9.12 7.98 2.21
N PRO A 113 -8.36 8.92 2.79
CA PRO A 113 -6.93 9.03 2.62
C PRO A 113 -6.16 7.78 3.05
N SER A 114 -5.08 7.49 2.32
CA SER A 114 -4.15 6.40 2.62
C SER A 114 -2.76 6.76 2.10
N ALA A 115 -1.77 6.83 2.99
CA ALA A 115 -0.40 7.10 2.60
C ALA A 115 0.16 6.01 1.66
N VAL A 116 -0.25 4.75 1.86
CA VAL A 116 0.11 3.62 0.99
C VAL A 116 -0.34 3.87 -0.44
N LEU A 117 -1.62 4.21 -0.64
CA LEU A 117 -2.17 4.42 -1.98
C LEU A 117 -1.72 5.75 -2.59
N ALA A 118 -1.56 6.80 -1.79
CA ALA A 118 -1.03 8.08 -2.26
C ALA A 118 0.41 7.94 -2.80
N ALA A 119 1.30 7.29 -2.02
CA ALA A 119 2.66 7.01 -2.46
C ALA A 119 2.69 6.12 -3.70
N LEU A 120 1.90 5.04 -3.72
CA LEU A 120 1.85 4.09 -4.82
C LEU A 120 1.38 4.76 -6.12
N ALA A 121 0.29 5.52 -6.07
CA ALA A 121 -0.27 6.23 -7.23
C ALA A 121 0.71 7.25 -7.82
N ALA A 122 1.51 7.90 -6.97
CA ALA A 122 2.49 8.89 -7.38
C ALA A 122 3.90 8.32 -7.63
N SER A 123 4.15 7.02 -7.38
CA SER A 123 5.48 6.42 -7.47
C SER A 123 6.03 6.33 -8.89
N GLY A 124 5.17 6.10 -9.88
CA GLY A 124 5.55 5.74 -11.25
C GLY A 124 6.03 4.28 -11.41
N LEU A 125 5.94 3.48 -10.34
CA LEU A 125 6.26 2.05 -10.36
C LEU A 125 5.02 1.23 -10.72
N PRO A 126 5.17 -0.06 -11.15
CA PRO A 126 4.04 -0.92 -11.47
C PRO A 126 3.06 -1.08 -10.30
N THR A 127 1.77 -0.96 -10.57
CA THR A 127 0.70 -0.98 -9.56
C THR A 127 -0.29 -2.13 -9.72
N ASP A 128 -0.10 -2.98 -10.73
CA ASP A 128 -1.00 -4.13 -11.02
C ASP A 128 -1.11 -5.09 -9.82
N SER A 129 -0.01 -5.23 -9.09
CA SER A 129 0.04 -5.95 -7.81
C SER A 129 1.10 -5.33 -6.91
N PHE A 130 0.79 -5.22 -5.62
CA PHE A 130 1.77 -4.76 -4.63
C PHE A 130 1.57 -5.44 -3.28
N SER A 131 2.61 -5.43 -2.46
CA SER A 131 2.57 -5.92 -1.09
C SER A 131 2.83 -4.79 -0.11
N PHE A 132 1.90 -4.52 0.80
CA PHE A 132 2.14 -3.61 1.93
C PHE A 132 2.75 -4.39 3.09
N LEU A 133 3.84 -3.88 3.66
CA LEU A 133 4.67 -4.60 4.64
C LEU A 133 4.71 -3.93 6.02
N GLY A 134 3.93 -2.86 6.24
CA GLY A 134 3.96 -2.08 7.47
C GLY A 134 5.31 -1.43 7.71
N PHE A 135 5.72 -1.35 8.99
CA PHE A 135 7.06 -0.87 9.38
C PHE A 135 8.07 -2.01 9.45
N PRO A 136 9.31 -1.83 8.96
CA PRO A 136 10.40 -2.75 9.23
C PRO A 136 10.63 -2.87 10.74
N PRO A 137 10.80 -4.10 11.28
CA PRO A 137 11.02 -4.31 12.71
C PRO A 137 12.27 -3.60 13.23
N THR A 138 12.25 -3.23 14.52
CA THR A 138 13.41 -2.65 15.20
C THR A 138 14.37 -3.70 15.75
N ARG A 139 13.84 -4.88 16.17
CA ARG A 139 14.67 -5.96 16.71
C ARG A 139 15.48 -6.61 15.58
N ALA A 140 16.78 -6.73 15.74
CA ALA A 140 17.71 -7.21 14.70
C ALA A 140 17.30 -8.56 14.09
N LYS A 141 16.86 -9.54 14.91
CA LYS A 141 16.42 -10.85 14.43
C LYS A 141 15.19 -10.74 13.51
N ASP A 142 14.19 -9.97 13.93
CA ASP A 142 12.92 -9.81 13.19
C ASP A 142 13.15 -8.99 11.92
N ARG A 143 14.02 -7.96 12.01
CA ARG A 143 14.44 -7.12 10.89
C ARG A 143 15.15 -7.95 9.81
N LYS A 144 16.08 -8.83 10.19
CA LYS A 144 16.73 -9.75 9.24
C LYS A 144 15.72 -10.66 8.55
N SER A 145 14.74 -11.17 9.28
CA SER A 145 13.65 -12.01 8.73
C SER A 145 12.75 -11.21 7.78
N TRP A 146 12.49 -9.95 8.11
CA TRP A 146 11.71 -9.03 7.27
C TRP A 146 12.41 -8.78 5.93
N PHE A 147 13.70 -8.44 5.91
CA PHE A 147 14.48 -8.26 4.67
C PHE A 147 14.58 -9.56 3.85
N ALA A 148 14.75 -10.71 4.52
CA ALA A 148 14.73 -12.00 3.84
C ALA A 148 13.36 -12.29 3.18
N ARG A 149 12.24 -11.82 3.76
CA ARG A 149 10.92 -11.88 3.14
C ARG A 149 10.82 -10.92 1.96
N VAL A 150 11.27 -9.66 2.09
CA VAL A 150 11.30 -8.68 1.01
C VAL A 150 12.03 -9.23 -0.21
N LYS A 151 13.21 -9.82 -0.03
CA LYS A 151 14.02 -10.41 -1.12
C LYS A 151 13.26 -11.47 -1.94
N ARG A 152 12.28 -12.15 -1.33
CA ARG A 152 11.47 -13.19 -2.01
C ARG A 152 10.25 -12.65 -2.74
N ILE A 153 9.90 -11.39 -2.52
CA ILE A 153 8.78 -10.74 -3.20
C ILE A 153 9.28 -10.32 -4.59
N ALA A 154 8.59 -10.78 -5.63
CA ALA A 154 8.77 -10.24 -6.97
C ALA A 154 7.68 -9.22 -7.23
N GLY A 155 8.05 -7.95 -7.49
CA GLY A 155 7.12 -6.87 -7.76
C GLY A 155 7.19 -5.70 -6.78
N THR A 156 6.15 -4.89 -6.77
CA THR A 156 6.11 -3.66 -5.98
C THR A 156 5.80 -3.94 -4.51
N VAL A 157 6.62 -3.38 -3.62
CA VAL A 157 6.39 -3.38 -2.18
C VAL A 157 6.21 -1.95 -1.68
N VAL A 158 5.37 -1.79 -0.67
CA VAL A 158 5.16 -0.52 0.03
C VAL A 158 5.41 -0.75 1.52
N PHE A 159 6.10 0.16 2.17
CA PHE A 159 6.32 0.12 3.62
C PHE A 159 6.47 1.53 4.20
N PHE A 160 6.18 1.66 5.48
CA PHE A 160 6.43 2.88 6.24
C PHE A 160 7.80 2.84 6.91
N GLU A 161 8.39 4.02 7.15
CA GLU A 161 9.60 4.08 7.94
C GLU A 161 9.66 5.33 8.81
N ALA A 162 10.30 5.18 9.96
CA ALA A 162 10.55 6.27 10.88
C ALA A 162 11.71 7.16 10.40
N PRO A 163 11.67 8.48 10.69
CA PRO A 163 12.64 9.44 10.19
C PRO A 163 14.11 9.08 10.52
N HIS A 164 14.35 8.68 11.75
CA HIS A 164 15.71 8.34 12.22
C HIS A 164 16.26 7.02 11.66
N ARG A 165 15.48 6.25 10.89
CA ARG A 165 15.88 4.94 10.34
C ARG A 165 15.88 4.90 8.80
N ILE A 166 15.30 5.89 8.13
CA ILE A 166 15.09 5.84 6.68
C ILE A 166 16.38 5.52 5.91
N ARG A 167 17.47 6.22 6.18
CA ARG A 167 18.74 6.02 5.47
C ARG A 167 19.34 4.63 5.74
N GLU A 168 19.29 4.17 6.99
CA GLU A 168 19.77 2.82 7.34
C GLU A 168 18.94 1.75 6.65
N THR A 169 17.61 1.87 6.70
CA THR A 169 16.67 0.93 6.08
C THR A 169 16.86 0.86 4.56
N MET A 170 17.01 2.00 3.90
CA MET A 170 17.24 2.04 2.46
C MET A 170 18.61 1.44 2.09
N SER A 171 19.65 1.71 2.86
CA SER A 171 20.98 1.11 2.64
C SER A 171 20.97 -0.41 2.86
N GLU A 172 20.19 -0.92 3.82
CA GLU A 172 20.02 -2.34 4.05
C GLU A 172 19.17 -2.99 2.94
N LEU A 173 18.15 -2.30 2.46
CA LEU A 173 17.35 -2.72 1.31
C LEU A 173 18.25 -2.89 0.08
N GLN A 174 19.07 -1.87 -0.24
CA GLN A 174 20.01 -1.90 -1.36
C GLN A 174 20.98 -3.10 -1.26
N ARG A 175 21.55 -3.36 -0.06
CA ARG A 175 22.42 -4.53 0.16
C ARG A 175 21.68 -5.86 -0.03
N THR A 176 20.38 -5.90 0.23
CA THR A 176 19.57 -7.12 0.21
C THR A 176 19.05 -7.48 -1.18
N VAL A 177 18.59 -6.49 -1.93
CA VAL A 177 17.87 -6.67 -3.22
C VAL A 177 18.56 -6.00 -4.41
N GLY A 178 19.68 -5.31 -4.19
CA GLY A 178 20.37 -4.51 -5.20
C GLY A 178 19.85 -3.07 -5.25
N ASP A 179 20.40 -2.29 -6.16
CA ASP A 179 20.03 -0.88 -6.37
C ASP A 179 18.75 -0.77 -7.21
N CYS A 180 17.62 -1.17 -6.61
CA CYS A 180 16.34 -1.22 -7.29
C CYS A 180 15.67 0.16 -7.37
N PRO A 181 14.73 0.36 -8.32
CA PRO A 181 13.92 1.57 -8.41
C PRO A 181 13.04 1.74 -7.18
N VAL A 182 13.01 2.97 -6.64
CA VAL A 182 12.18 3.35 -5.50
C VAL A 182 11.50 4.70 -5.72
N ALA A 183 10.40 4.91 -4.99
CA ALA A 183 9.83 6.22 -4.73
C ALA A 183 9.72 6.40 -3.22
N ILE A 184 10.34 7.45 -2.69
CA ILE A 184 10.33 7.78 -1.27
C ILE A 184 9.43 9.00 -1.09
N GLY A 185 8.23 8.80 -0.56
CA GLY A 185 7.32 9.86 -0.16
C GLY A 185 7.61 10.28 1.28
N ARG A 186 7.93 11.56 1.48
CA ARG A 186 8.14 12.19 2.78
C ARG A 186 7.07 13.22 3.02
N GLU A 187 6.47 13.23 4.21
CA GLU A 187 5.47 14.22 4.63
C GLU A 187 4.33 14.39 3.59
N LEU A 188 3.84 13.30 3.02
CA LEU A 188 2.80 13.30 1.99
C LEU A 188 1.58 14.13 2.44
N THR A 189 1.07 14.97 1.55
CA THR A 189 -0.01 15.96 1.72
C THR A 189 0.29 17.13 2.64
N LYS A 190 1.45 17.17 3.31
CA LYS A 190 1.86 18.26 4.21
C LYS A 190 2.64 19.35 3.47
N VAL A 191 2.86 20.49 4.14
CA VAL A 191 3.55 21.67 3.56
C VAL A 191 4.97 21.35 3.06
N HIS A 192 5.63 20.36 3.66
CA HIS A 192 6.97 19.93 3.28
C HIS A 192 6.97 18.59 2.56
N GLU A 193 5.91 18.32 1.79
CA GLU A 193 5.82 17.13 0.97
C GLU A 193 7.01 17.04 0.00
N GLU A 194 7.61 15.87 -0.05
CA GLU A 194 8.68 15.53 -0.98
C GLU A 194 8.46 14.13 -1.53
N LEU A 195 8.69 13.95 -2.82
CA LEU A 195 8.60 12.66 -3.48
C LEU A 195 9.82 12.45 -4.38
N VAL A 196 10.78 11.68 -3.87
CA VAL A 196 12.03 11.36 -4.56
C VAL A 196 11.88 10.02 -5.27
N ARG A 197 12.32 9.95 -6.53
CA ARG A 197 12.26 8.74 -7.38
C ARG A 197 13.60 8.45 -8.00
N GLY A 198 13.92 7.17 -8.21
CA GLY A 198 15.14 6.71 -8.86
C GLY A 198 15.64 5.41 -8.25
N PRO A 199 16.84 4.95 -8.62
CA PRO A 199 17.55 3.90 -7.90
C PRO A 199 17.76 4.31 -6.43
N ILE A 200 17.86 3.34 -5.52
CA ILE A 200 18.06 3.64 -4.07
C ILE A 200 19.24 4.59 -3.86
N SER A 201 20.37 4.34 -4.56
CA SER A 201 21.59 5.14 -4.45
C SER A 201 21.35 6.63 -4.77
N GLU A 202 20.61 6.92 -5.84
CA GLU A 202 20.27 8.28 -6.25
C GLU A 202 19.21 8.90 -5.33
N ALA A 203 18.17 8.14 -4.99
CA ALA A 203 17.10 8.61 -4.13
C ALA A 203 17.61 9.05 -2.75
N LEU A 204 18.59 8.34 -2.19
CA LEU A 204 19.23 8.72 -0.92
C LEU A 204 20.04 10.01 -1.00
N VAL A 205 20.61 10.33 -2.16
CA VAL A 205 21.33 11.61 -2.39
C VAL A 205 20.36 12.77 -2.49
N HIS A 206 19.23 12.55 -3.16
CA HIS A 206 18.24 13.60 -3.43
C HIS A 206 17.28 13.84 -2.27
N LEU A 207 17.22 12.95 -1.28
CA LEU A 207 16.38 13.12 -0.09
C LEU A 207 16.88 14.30 0.73
N SER A 208 16.09 15.39 0.79
CA SER A 208 16.48 16.67 1.34
C SER A 208 16.61 16.69 2.88
N ASP A 209 15.79 15.89 3.57
CA ASP A 209 15.71 15.85 5.04
C ASP A 209 15.33 14.45 5.51
N ASP A 210 15.80 14.07 6.68
CA ASP A 210 15.48 12.80 7.34
C ASP A 210 14.35 12.93 8.37
N ARG A 211 13.77 14.13 8.55
CA ARG A 211 12.65 14.37 9.46
C ARG A 211 11.31 14.13 8.77
N GLY A 212 10.30 13.80 9.58
CA GLY A 212 8.94 13.57 9.10
C GLY A 212 8.59 12.10 8.92
N GLU A 213 7.48 11.81 8.28
CA GLU A 213 6.95 10.47 8.05
C GLU A 213 7.28 10.01 6.63
N PHE A 214 7.69 8.75 6.51
CA PHE A 214 8.12 8.19 5.22
C PHE A 214 7.23 7.04 4.79
N THR A 215 6.83 7.07 3.51
CA THR A 215 6.23 5.96 2.79
C THR A 215 7.12 5.61 1.61
N VAL A 216 7.65 4.39 1.61
CA VAL A 216 8.55 3.91 0.56
C VAL A 216 7.81 2.94 -0.34
N VAL A 217 7.93 3.15 -1.64
CA VAL A 217 7.52 2.21 -2.70
C VAL A 217 8.79 1.72 -3.37
N ALA A 218 8.99 0.41 -3.47
CA ALA A 218 10.18 -0.19 -4.07
C ALA A 218 9.80 -1.31 -5.04
N MET A 219 10.47 -1.38 -6.18
CA MET A 219 10.29 -2.45 -7.16
C MET A 219 11.35 -3.54 -6.94
N ILE A 220 10.95 -4.67 -6.36
CA ILE A 220 11.84 -5.77 -6.01
C ILE A 220 11.93 -6.77 -7.17
N GLY A 221 13.14 -7.29 -7.40
CA GLY A 221 13.38 -8.31 -8.41
C GLY A 221 13.59 -7.79 -9.85
N GLN A 222 13.57 -6.46 -10.05
CA GLN A 222 14.18 -5.85 -11.21
C GLN A 222 15.55 -5.32 -10.80
N SER A 223 16.60 -6.04 -11.13
CA SER A 223 17.97 -5.49 -11.06
C SER A 223 18.01 -4.27 -11.97
N THR A 224 18.52 -3.13 -11.44
CA THR A 224 18.95 -1.98 -12.25
C THR A 224 20.28 -2.25 -12.95
N ASP A 225 20.76 -3.49 -12.91
CA ASP A 225 21.72 -3.88 -13.91
C ASP A 225 21.07 -3.62 -15.27
N ASN A 226 21.52 -2.55 -15.88
CA ASN A 226 21.22 -2.12 -17.22
C ASN A 226 21.87 -3.10 -18.23
N THR A 227 21.70 -4.41 -18.02
CA THR A 227 21.50 -5.31 -19.10
C THR A 227 20.11 -4.93 -19.61
N ALA A 228 20.10 -4.06 -20.64
CA ALA A 228 18.98 -3.95 -21.55
C ALA A 228 18.26 -5.31 -21.49
N VAL A 229 16.96 -5.31 -21.15
CA VAL A 229 16.13 -6.47 -21.47
C VAL A 229 16.44 -6.67 -22.95
N VAL A 230 17.35 -7.61 -23.24
CA VAL A 230 17.61 -7.99 -24.62
C VAL A 230 16.25 -8.48 -25.04
N ALA A 231 15.59 -7.63 -25.84
CA ALA A 231 14.26 -7.97 -26.34
C ALA A 231 14.41 -9.39 -26.86
N PRO A 232 13.60 -10.34 -26.39
CA PRO A 232 13.82 -11.74 -26.72
C PRO A 232 14.01 -11.84 -28.22
N SER A 233 15.01 -12.58 -28.64
CA SER A 233 15.29 -12.74 -30.05
C SER A 233 14.04 -13.27 -30.76
N GLU A 234 13.88 -12.97 -32.03
CA GLU A 234 12.74 -13.46 -32.80
C GLU A 234 12.60 -15.00 -32.69
N THR A 235 13.73 -15.69 -32.59
CA THR A 235 13.80 -17.14 -32.40
C THR A 235 13.24 -17.59 -31.05
N GLU A 236 13.54 -16.87 -29.96
CA GLU A 236 13.00 -17.18 -28.63
C GLU A 236 11.50 -16.94 -28.55
N LEU A 237 10.98 -15.85 -29.15
CA LEU A 237 9.55 -15.57 -29.24
C LEU A 237 8.81 -16.69 -29.99
N VAL A 238 9.37 -17.15 -31.10
CA VAL A 238 8.80 -18.24 -31.92
C VAL A 238 8.77 -19.55 -31.17
N LEU A 239 9.85 -19.90 -30.48
CA LEU A 239 9.92 -21.13 -29.66
C LEU A 239 8.91 -21.11 -28.50
N GLU A 240 8.75 -19.95 -27.84
CA GLU A 240 7.81 -19.81 -26.74
C GLU A 240 6.34 -19.93 -27.20
N ILE A 241 6.01 -19.29 -28.32
CA ILE A 241 4.67 -19.42 -28.94
C ILE A 241 4.42 -20.87 -29.39
N GLY A 242 5.43 -21.51 -30.01
CA GLY A 242 5.36 -22.91 -30.43
C GLY A 242 5.06 -23.84 -29.23
N ARG A 243 5.73 -23.66 -28.10
CA ARG A 243 5.45 -24.44 -26.88
C ARG A 243 4.02 -24.22 -26.37
N MET A 244 3.55 -22.97 -26.33
CA MET A 244 2.19 -22.66 -25.85
C MET A 244 1.10 -23.22 -26.76
N THR A 245 1.31 -23.26 -28.07
CA THR A 245 0.36 -23.81 -29.02
C THR A 245 0.39 -25.33 -29.05
N ALA A 246 1.57 -25.95 -28.92
CA ALA A 246 1.74 -27.41 -28.97
C ALA A 246 1.39 -28.11 -27.65
N SER A 247 1.84 -27.54 -26.50
CA SER A 247 1.72 -28.19 -25.17
C SER A 247 0.45 -27.81 -24.41
N VAL A 248 -0.10 -26.62 -24.65
CA VAL A 248 -1.24 -26.06 -23.88
C VAL A 248 -2.50 -25.93 -24.75
N GLY A 249 -2.42 -26.26 -26.05
CA GLY A 249 -3.56 -26.20 -26.98
C GLY A 249 -4.11 -24.77 -27.19
N LEU A 250 -3.34 -23.74 -26.93
CA LEU A 250 -3.78 -22.35 -27.09
C LEU A 250 -3.81 -21.97 -28.58
N THR A 251 -4.81 -21.18 -28.97
CA THR A 251 -4.79 -20.58 -30.31
C THR A 251 -3.61 -19.64 -30.45
N LYS A 252 -3.00 -19.54 -31.65
CA LYS A 252 -1.86 -18.67 -31.95
C LYS A 252 -2.07 -17.23 -31.46
N ARG A 253 -3.30 -16.69 -31.64
CA ARG A 253 -3.66 -15.32 -31.21
C ARG A 253 -3.59 -15.16 -29.68
N LYS A 254 -4.05 -16.16 -28.93
CA LYS A 254 -3.97 -16.14 -27.46
C LYS A 254 -2.52 -16.26 -26.98
N ALA A 255 -1.72 -17.15 -27.59
CA ALA A 255 -0.29 -17.29 -27.28
C ALA A 255 0.48 -16.00 -27.53
N ILE A 256 0.26 -15.32 -28.66
CA ILE A 256 0.87 -14.03 -29.00
C ILE A 256 0.55 -12.98 -27.93
N ASN A 257 -0.70 -12.84 -27.51
CA ASN A 257 -1.09 -11.87 -26.47
C ASN A 257 -0.44 -12.16 -25.11
N ILE A 258 -0.30 -13.44 -24.74
CA ILE A 258 0.34 -13.85 -23.48
C ILE A 258 1.83 -13.53 -23.52
N VAL A 259 2.52 -13.91 -24.62
CA VAL A 259 3.95 -13.66 -24.81
C VAL A 259 4.25 -12.16 -24.89
N ALA A 260 3.42 -11.38 -25.61
CA ALA A 260 3.53 -9.94 -25.68
C ALA A 260 3.46 -9.30 -24.28
N ARG A 261 2.45 -9.68 -23.48
CA ARG A 261 2.30 -9.19 -22.11
C ARG A 261 3.49 -9.59 -21.22
N LYS A 262 3.96 -10.82 -21.32
CA LYS A 262 5.08 -11.34 -20.53
C LYS A 262 6.39 -10.57 -20.77
N HIS A 263 6.65 -10.19 -22.02
CA HIS A 263 7.89 -9.52 -22.42
C HIS A 263 7.73 -7.99 -22.59
N GLY A 264 6.60 -7.40 -22.20
CA GLY A 264 6.36 -5.96 -22.35
C GLY A 264 6.34 -5.47 -23.80
N LEU A 265 6.01 -6.35 -24.76
CA LEU A 265 5.96 -6.05 -26.18
C LEU A 265 4.51 -5.81 -26.65
N THR A 266 4.36 -5.13 -27.78
CA THR A 266 3.04 -5.04 -28.43
C THR A 266 2.72 -6.38 -29.15
N PRO A 267 1.45 -6.81 -29.18
CA PRO A 267 1.05 -8.03 -29.92
C PRO A 267 1.48 -8.02 -31.39
N ASN A 268 1.49 -6.84 -32.04
CA ASN A 268 1.94 -6.68 -33.42
C ASN A 268 3.42 -7.00 -33.57
N ARG A 269 4.28 -6.52 -32.67
CA ARG A 269 5.73 -6.81 -32.72
C ARG A 269 6.02 -8.31 -32.58
N VAL A 270 5.29 -8.99 -31.69
CA VAL A 270 5.41 -10.46 -31.54
C VAL A 270 4.87 -11.21 -32.76
N TYR A 271 3.79 -10.73 -33.36
CA TYR A 271 3.25 -11.28 -34.59
C TYR A 271 4.25 -11.17 -35.75
N ASP A 272 4.85 -9.97 -35.94
CA ASP A 272 5.83 -9.71 -37.00
C ASP A 272 7.07 -10.60 -36.86
N ALA A 273 7.58 -10.81 -35.67
CA ALA A 273 8.67 -11.74 -35.37
C ALA A 273 8.35 -13.18 -35.78
N VAL A 274 7.13 -13.64 -35.49
CA VAL A 274 6.67 -14.99 -35.88
C VAL A 274 6.55 -15.14 -37.41
N GLU A 275 6.07 -14.11 -38.08
CA GLU A 275 5.94 -14.14 -39.55
C GLU A 275 7.30 -14.01 -40.25
N ALA A 276 8.26 -13.22 -39.70
CA ALA A 276 9.63 -13.14 -40.20
C ALA A 276 10.36 -14.48 -40.12
N ALA A 277 10.25 -15.18 -38.95
CA ALA A 277 10.87 -16.50 -38.78
C ALA A 277 10.29 -17.58 -39.71
N LYS A 278 9.02 -17.50 -40.09
CA LYS A 278 8.44 -18.41 -41.10
C LYS A 278 8.99 -18.19 -42.50
N LYS A 279 9.34 -16.93 -42.80
CA LYS A 279 9.91 -16.56 -44.14
C LYS A 279 11.39 -16.96 -44.27
N SER A 280 12.13 -16.98 -43.13
CA SER A 280 13.56 -17.34 -43.09
C SER A 280 13.81 -18.86 -42.97
N GLY A 281 12.81 -19.65 -42.72
CA GLY A 281 12.89 -21.10 -42.57
C GLY A 281 12.59 -21.90 -43.86
N LYS A 282 12.82 -21.30 -45.05
CA LYS A 282 12.83 -21.97 -46.34
C LYS A 282 14.22 -22.30 -46.79
#